data_b620b06887f3751e4da87732573526fa
#
_entry.id   b620b06887f3751e4da87732573526fa
#
_cell.length_a   1.000
_cell.length_b   1.000
_cell.length_c   1.000
_cell.angle_alpha   90.00
_cell.angle_beta   90.00
_cell.angle_gamma   90.00
#
_symmetry.space_group_name_H-M   'P 1'
#
loop_
_entity.id
_entity.type
_entity.pdbx_description
1 polymer ?
#
loop_
_entity_poly.entity_id
_entity_poly.type
_entity_poly.pdbx_seq_one_letter_code
_entity_poly.pdbx_strand_id
1 'polypeptide(L)'
;MTPYFMEYYGNPSGHYEYGETSKKAIEQVRRTIADSLGAQPEEIYFTAGGTESDNWALHGMADFHPGGHIITTQIEHHAILHTCEYLEKKGMRVTYLPVDEKGMISLDQLEDAICEETCMISVMFANNEIGTIQPIDDIGKIATKYNICFHTDAVQAYMHLRINVHDMAISMLSASAHKFGGPKGVGFLYIRKDQPIRAFMHGGSQERHMRSGTENVPGIAGMGKAVELGMKHGKEEAAYVKKLRNDT
;
A
#
# COMPACT_ATOMS: atom_id res chain seq x y z
N MET A 1 21.87 -4.66 -1.40
CA MET A 1 21.91 -4.01 -0.07
C MET A 1 23.33 -3.72 0.39
N THR A 2 24.25 -4.70 0.40
CA THR A 2 25.63 -4.56 0.92
C THR A 2 26.38 -3.30 0.47
N PRO A 3 26.38 -2.87 -0.82
CA PRO A 3 27.09 -1.65 -1.22
C PRO A 3 26.59 -0.38 -0.49
N TYR A 4 25.31 -0.31 -0.17
CA TYR A 4 24.71 0.85 0.53
C TYR A 4 24.97 0.86 2.05
N PHE A 5 25.52 -0.22 2.62
CA PHE A 5 26.04 -0.23 3.97
C PHE A 5 27.53 0.11 4.04
N MET A 6 28.31 -0.27 2.99
CA MET A 6 29.78 -0.28 3.06
C MET A 6 30.41 0.81 2.19
N GLU A 7 29.82 1.16 1.05
CA GLU A 7 30.44 2.03 0.04
C GLU A 7 29.60 3.31 -0.20
N TYR A 8 28.29 3.17 -0.40
CA TYR A 8 27.38 4.25 -0.79
C TYR A 8 26.45 4.64 0.38
N TYR A 9 27.02 4.87 1.55
CA TYR A 9 26.30 5.19 2.79
C TYR A 9 25.92 6.67 2.92
N GLY A 10 26.10 7.48 1.89
CA GLY A 10 25.79 8.90 1.88
C GLY A 10 24.31 9.17 2.08
N ASN A 11 23.98 10.23 2.82
CA ASN A 11 22.60 10.68 3.01
C ASN A 11 22.03 11.19 1.68
N PRO A 12 20.90 10.63 1.18
CA PRO A 12 20.28 11.02 -0.11
C PRO A 12 19.89 12.51 -0.17
N SER A 13 19.63 13.14 0.98
CA SER A 13 19.33 14.57 1.07
C SER A 13 20.57 15.46 1.04
N GLY A 14 21.79 14.88 1.05
CA GLY A 14 23.05 15.64 1.01
C GLY A 14 23.35 16.18 -0.39
N HIS A 15 23.90 17.42 -0.43
CA HIS A 15 24.31 18.08 -1.68
C HIS A 15 25.74 17.72 -2.14
N TYR A 16 26.23 16.54 -1.77
CA TYR A 16 27.57 16.06 -2.10
C TYR A 16 27.51 14.72 -2.85
N GLU A 17 28.55 14.37 -3.57
CA GLU A 17 28.62 13.21 -4.47
C GLU A 17 28.17 11.88 -3.85
N TYR A 18 28.53 11.62 -2.58
CA TYR A 18 28.12 10.40 -1.87
C TYR A 18 26.60 10.29 -1.66
N GLY A 19 25.90 11.43 -1.50
CA GLY A 19 24.45 11.46 -1.40
C GLY A 19 23.74 11.20 -2.73
N GLU A 20 24.36 11.62 -3.83
CA GLU A 20 23.77 11.52 -5.16
C GLU A 20 23.57 10.06 -5.61
N THR A 21 24.52 9.17 -5.32
CA THR A 21 24.43 7.74 -5.63
C THR A 21 23.23 7.10 -4.89
N SER A 22 23.09 7.40 -3.60
CA SER A 22 21.96 6.94 -2.78
C SER A 22 20.64 7.46 -3.31
N LYS A 23 20.57 8.74 -3.68
CA LYS A 23 19.38 9.38 -4.27
C LYS A 23 18.99 8.72 -5.59
N LYS A 24 19.95 8.52 -6.50
CA LYS A 24 19.70 7.84 -7.79
C LYS A 24 19.14 6.43 -7.59
N ALA A 25 19.66 5.69 -6.61
CA ALA A 25 19.17 4.35 -6.29
C ALA A 25 17.71 4.37 -5.82
N ILE A 26 17.35 5.28 -4.91
CA ILE A 26 15.97 5.47 -4.43
C ILE A 26 15.03 5.78 -5.60
N GLU A 27 15.38 6.75 -6.44
CA GLU A 27 14.54 7.15 -7.56
C GLU A 27 14.41 6.06 -8.63
N GLN A 28 15.45 5.24 -8.84
CA GLN A 28 15.35 4.08 -9.72
C GLN A 28 14.34 3.05 -9.19
N VAL A 29 14.38 2.74 -7.89
CA VAL A 29 13.44 1.81 -7.26
C VAL A 29 12.01 2.36 -7.32
N ARG A 30 11.84 3.66 -7.08
CA ARG A 30 10.55 4.35 -7.19
C ARG A 30 9.92 4.17 -8.57
N ARG A 31 10.71 4.35 -9.64
CA ARG A 31 10.28 4.09 -11.02
C ARG A 31 9.91 2.63 -11.25
N THR A 32 10.75 1.70 -10.81
CA THR A 32 10.49 0.25 -10.95
C THR A 32 9.17 -0.15 -10.30
N ILE A 33 8.86 0.37 -9.10
CA ILE A 33 7.58 0.13 -8.42
C ILE A 33 6.42 0.76 -9.20
N ALA A 34 6.57 2.02 -9.63
CA ALA A 34 5.54 2.71 -10.40
C ALA A 34 5.21 1.96 -11.69
N ASP A 35 6.22 1.55 -12.46
CA ASP A 35 6.06 0.75 -13.68
C ASP A 35 5.30 -0.57 -13.43
N SER A 36 5.57 -1.23 -12.29
CA SER A 36 4.91 -2.49 -11.92
C SER A 36 3.42 -2.35 -11.62
N LEU A 37 2.97 -1.14 -11.26
CA LEU A 37 1.58 -0.81 -10.89
C LEU A 37 0.84 -0.04 -11.99
N GLY A 38 1.52 0.41 -13.04
CA GLY A 38 0.98 1.36 -14.02
C GLY A 38 0.82 2.78 -13.44
N ALA A 39 1.60 3.12 -12.41
CA ALA A 39 1.57 4.40 -11.71
C ALA A 39 2.67 5.35 -12.21
N GLN A 40 2.67 6.59 -11.69
CA GLN A 40 3.77 7.53 -11.85
C GLN A 40 4.74 7.46 -10.66
N PRO A 41 6.05 7.72 -10.85
CA PRO A 41 7.01 7.69 -9.74
C PRO A 41 6.64 8.61 -8.58
N GLU A 42 6.03 9.76 -8.86
CA GLU A 42 5.59 10.74 -7.87
C GLU A 42 4.46 10.23 -6.96
N GLU A 43 3.80 9.15 -7.34
CA GLU A 43 2.71 8.52 -6.59
C GLU A 43 3.19 7.46 -5.60
N ILE A 44 4.49 7.12 -5.62
CA ILE A 44 5.09 6.13 -4.71
C ILE A 44 5.78 6.84 -3.54
N TYR A 45 5.50 6.41 -2.32
CA TYR A 45 6.08 6.91 -1.07
C TYR A 45 6.65 5.75 -0.26
N PHE A 46 7.92 5.82 0.12
CA PHE A 46 8.55 4.78 0.91
C PHE A 46 8.16 4.86 2.39
N THR A 47 7.92 3.70 2.98
CA THR A 47 7.52 3.53 4.38
C THR A 47 8.38 2.44 5.05
N ALA A 48 8.19 2.22 6.33
CA ALA A 48 8.85 1.11 7.04
C ALA A 48 8.16 -0.25 6.84
N GLY A 49 7.02 -0.29 6.12
CA GLY A 49 6.28 -1.53 5.82
C GLY A 49 4.78 -1.32 5.70
N GLY A 50 4.03 -2.40 5.51
CA GLY A 50 2.58 -2.37 5.31
C GLY A 50 1.85 -1.66 6.44
N THR A 51 2.16 -1.98 7.69
CA THR A 51 1.52 -1.35 8.86
C THR A 51 1.67 0.17 8.87
N GLU A 52 2.83 0.71 8.52
CA GLU A 52 3.00 2.16 8.41
C GLU A 52 2.20 2.72 7.24
N SER A 53 2.17 2.03 6.09
CA SER A 53 1.39 2.45 4.92
C SER A 53 -0.11 2.50 5.21
N ASP A 54 -0.66 1.46 5.85
CA ASP A 54 -2.08 1.39 6.24
C ASP A 54 -2.45 2.48 7.23
N ASN A 55 -1.62 2.66 8.26
CA ASN A 55 -1.82 3.74 9.24
C ASN A 55 -1.79 5.11 8.57
N TRP A 56 -0.85 5.34 7.65
CA TRP A 56 -0.80 6.62 6.94
C TRP A 56 -2.04 6.84 6.08
N ALA A 57 -2.48 5.84 5.32
CA ALA A 57 -3.68 5.95 4.51
C ALA A 57 -4.90 6.31 5.36
N LEU A 58 -5.13 5.60 6.46
CA LEU A 58 -6.28 5.81 7.33
C LEU A 58 -6.20 7.15 8.11
N HIS A 59 -5.08 7.43 8.78
CA HIS A 59 -4.90 8.67 9.53
C HIS A 59 -4.90 9.89 8.61
N GLY A 60 -4.20 9.81 7.48
CA GLY A 60 -4.13 10.92 6.54
C GLY A 60 -5.49 11.30 5.95
N MET A 61 -6.37 10.32 5.75
CA MET A 61 -7.76 10.56 5.32
C MET A 61 -8.62 11.07 6.47
N ALA A 62 -8.50 10.51 7.67
CA ALA A 62 -9.24 10.97 8.85
C ALA A 62 -8.90 12.42 9.22
N ASP A 63 -7.64 12.81 9.14
CA ASP A 63 -7.19 14.18 9.40
C ASP A 63 -7.63 15.16 8.29
N PHE A 64 -7.87 14.65 7.07
CA PHE A 64 -8.41 15.45 5.97
C PHE A 64 -9.94 15.60 6.05
N HIS A 65 -10.64 14.59 6.60
CA HIS A 65 -12.10 14.51 6.76
C HIS A 65 -12.51 14.28 8.22
N PRO A 66 -12.34 15.24 9.13
CA PRO A 66 -12.71 15.08 10.54
C PRO A 66 -14.19 14.71 10.70
N GLY A 67 -14.50 13.65 11.44
CA GLY A 67 -15.86 13.17 11.64
C GLY A 67 -16.44 12.40 10.44
N GLY A 68 -15.65 12.15 9.40
CA GLY A 68 -16.04 11.39 8.23
C GLY A 68 -16.33 9.91 8.52
N HIS A 69 -16.68 9.19 7.47
CA HIS A 69 -17.02 7.77 7.54
C HIS A 69 -16.06 6.93 6.70
N ILE A 70 -15.57 5.84 7.28
CA ILE A 70 -14.72 4.83 6.64
C ILE A 70 -15.50 3.52 6.56
N ILE A 71 -15.48 2.88 5.40
CA ILE A 71 -15.99 1.51 5.21
C ILE A 71 -14.80 0.58 5.08
N THR A 72 -14.77 -0.49 5.88
CA THR A 72 -13.75 -1.53 5.86
C THR A 72 -14.37 -2.91 6.06
N THR A 73 -13.59 -3.99 6.15
CA THR A 73 -14.10 -5.34 6.34
C THR A 73 -13.76 -5.89 7.73
N GLN A 74 -14.48 -6.92 8.18
CA GLN A 74 -14.22 -7.61 9.45
C GLN A 74 -12.96 -8.48 9.41
N ILE A 75 -12.43 -8.76 8.22
CA ILE A 75 -11.30 -9.69 8.01
C ILE A 75 -9.99 -8.99 7.65
N GLU A 76 -9.91 -7.68 7.82
CA GLU A 76 -8.70 -6.90 7.56
C GLU A 76 -7.55 -7.30 8.48
N HIS A 77 -6.34 -6.99 8.04
CA HIS A 77 -5.17 -7.06 8.93
C HIS A 77 -5.33 -6.11 10.14
N HIS A 78 -4.75 -6.48 11.28
CA HIS A 78 -4.80 -5.66 12.50
C HIS A 78 -4.29 -4.23 12.33
N ALA A 79 -3.42 -3.96 11.35
CA ALA A 79 -2.99 -2.61 11.00
C ALA A 79 -4.15 -1.72 10.54
N ILE A 80 -5.19 -2.29 9.91
CA ILE A 80 -6.42 -1.59 9.53
C ILE A 80 -7.40 -1.60 10.71
N LEU A 81 -7.73 -2.78 11.28
CA LEU A 81 -8.76 -2.91 12.29
C LEU A 81 -8.47 -2.04 13.52
N HIS A 82 -7.28 -2.17 14.12
CA HIS A 82 -6.94 -1.41 15.33
C HIS A 82 -6.76 0.08 15.05
N THR A 83 -6.36 0.47 13.83
CA THR A 83 -6.33 1.87 13.44
C THR A 83 -7.75 2.43 13.30
N CYS A 84 -8.67 1.68 12.70
CA CYS A 84 -10.08 2.06 12.64
C CYS A 84 -10.69 2.20 14.05
N GLU A 85 -10.48 1.24 14.95
CA GLU A 85 -10.92 1.33 16.36
C GLU A 85 -10.36 2.57 17.08
N TYR A 86 -9.10 2.94 16.78
CA TYR A 86 -8.52 4.17 17.33
C TYR A 86 -9.18 5.41 16.74
N LEU A 87 -9.45 5.44 15.44
CA LEU A 87 -10.08 6.56 14.75
C LEU A 87 -11.54 6.75 15.20
N GLU A 88 -12.29 5.68 15.52
CA GLU A 88 -13.63 5.77 16.12
C GLU A 88 -13.57 6.54 17.44
N LYS A 89 -12.59 6.26 18.31
CA LYS A 89 -12.38 7.00 19.57
C LYS A 89 -11.99 8.46 19.35
N LYS A 90 -11.59 8.82 18.12
CA LYS A 90 -11.30 10.20 17.67
C LYS A 90 -12.46 10.88 16.95
N GLY A 91 -13.59 10.20 16.83
CA GLY A 91 -14.82 10.76 16.26
C GLY A 91 -15.08 10.41 14.79
N MET A 92 -14.27 9.55 14.17
CA MET A 92 -14.62 8.96 12.87
C MET A 92 -15.76 7.95 13.05
N ARG A 93 -16.56 7.76 12.01
CA ARG A 93 -17.50 6.63 11.92
C ARG A 93 -16.84 5.52 11.10
N VAL A 94 -17.01 4.27 11.51
CA VAL A 94 -16.48 3.11 10.78
C VAL A 94 -17.57 2.07 10.59
N THR A 95 -17.76 1.60 9.37
CA THR A 95 -18.58 0.42 9.07
C THR A 95 -17.66 -0.76 8.73
N TYR A 96 -17.80 -1.85 9.47
CA TYR A 96 -17.12 -3.11 9.25
C TYR A 96 -18.02 -4.07 8.49
N LEU A 97 -17.84 -4.21 7.20
CA LEU A 97 -18.64 -5.10 6.36
C LEU A 97 -18.43 -6.56 6.77
N PRO A 98 -19.50 -7.34 6.94
CA PRO A 98 -19.38 -8.78 7.10
C PRO A 98 -18.93 -9.42 5.80
N VAL A 99 -18.43 -10.64 5.91
CA VAL A 99 -18.06 -11.48 4.76
C VAL A 99 -18.84 -12.79 4.78
N ASP A 100 -18.95 -13.44 3.65
CA ASP A 100 -19.53 -14.77 3.52
C ASP A 100 -18.60 -15.87 4.08
N GLU A 101 -19.03 -17.13 4.02
CA GLU A 101 -18.26 -18.31 4.48
C GLU A 101 -16.91 -18.47 3.76
N LYS A 102 -16.73 -17.82 2.60
CA LYS A 102 -15.48 -17.81 1.84
C LYS A 102 -14.63 -16.57 2.09
N GLY A 103 -15.09 -15.68 2.97
CA GLY A 103 -14.41 -14.42 3.27
C GLY A 103 -14.63 -13.34 2.21
N MET A 104 -15.67 -13.45 1.36
CA MET A 104 -15.99 -12.47 0.31
C MET A 104 -16.98 -11.43 0.82
N ILE A 105 -16.75 -10.13 0.53
CA ILE A 105 -17.75 -9.09 0.80
C ILE A 105 -18.92 -9.15 -0.19
N SER A 106 -20.08 -8.62 0.20
CA SER A 106 -21.18 -8.32 -0.70
C SER A 106 -21.03 -6.91 -1.24
N LEU A 107 -21.05 -6.73 -2.57
CA LEU A 107 -21.00 -5.42 -3.21
C LEU A 107 -22.28 -4.61 -2.94
N ASP A 108 -23.43 -5.27 -2.82
CA ASP A 108 -24.70 -4.60 -2.47
C ASP A 108 -24.61 -4.02 -1.04
N GLN A 109 -24.08 -4.79 -0.07
CA GLN A 109 -23.87 -4.29 1.29
C GLN A 109 -22.84 -3.17 1.37
N LEU A 110 -21.78 -3.21 0.53
CA LEU A 110 -20.84 -2.11 0.40
C LEU A 110 -21.55 -0.84 -0.08
N GLU A 111 -22.36 -0.95 -1.13
CA GLU A 111 -23.06 0.20 -1.71
C GLU A 111 -24.12 0.76 -0.76
N ASP A 112 -24.85 -0.12 -0.06
CA ASP A 112 -25.84 0.26 0.97
C ASP A 112 -25.20 0.97 2.19
N ALA A 113 -23.94 0.67 2.51
CA ALA A 113 -23.23 1.30 3.61
C ALA A 113 -22.72 2.73 3.29
N ILE A 114 -22.73 3.13 2.02
CA ILE A 114 -22.26 4.45 1.59
C ILE A 114 -23.26 5.52 2.04
N CYS A 115 -22.73 6.59 2.61
CA CYS A 115 -23.48 7.79 3.00
C CYS A 115 -22.74 9.06 2.59
N GLU A 116 -23.35 10.23 2.75
CA GLU A 116 -22.78 11.52 2.33
C GLU A 116 -21.39 11.78 2.95
N GLU A 117 -21.16 11.33 4.19
CA GLU A 117 -19.91 11.54 4.90
C GLU A 117 -18.88 10.45 4.62
N THR A 118 -19.16 9.46 3.78
CA THR A 118 -18.20 8.41 3.43
C THR A 118 -17.03 9.00 2.63
N CYS A 119 -15.87 9.01 3.24
CA CYS A 119 -14.66 9.58 2.65
C CYS A 119 -13.69 8.51 2.15
N MET A 120 -13.81 7.26 2.65
CA MET A 120 -12.87 6.19 2.32
C MET A 120 -13.52 4.82 2.36
N ILE A 121 -13.20 4.00 1.38
CA ILE A 121 -13.39 2.55 1.38
C ILE A 121 -11.99 1.91 1.49
N SER A 122 -11.76 1.09 2.52
CA SER A 122 -10.49 0.37 2.73
C SER A 122 -10.78 -1.12 2.80
N VAL A 123 -10.43 -1.86 1.76
CA VAL A 123 -10.65 -3.30 1.64
C VAL A 123 -9.37 -3.97 1.20
N MET A 124 -8.90 -4.98 1.97
CA MET A 124 -7.70 -5.72 1.62
C MET A 124 -7.85 -6.41 0.26
N PHE A 125 -6.76 -6.49 -0.50
CA PHE A 125 -6.77 -7.12 -1.82
C PHE A 125 -6.94 -8.64 -1.71
N ALA A 126 -6.15 -9.24 -0.83
CA ALA A 126 -6.17 -10.67 -0.55
C ALA A 126 -5.95 -10.94 0.94
N ASN A 127 -6.74 -11.82 1.51
CA ASN A 127 -6.65 -12.12 2.93
C ASN A 127 -5.43 -13.02 3.23
N ASN A 128 -4.69 -12.68 4.27
CA ASN A 128 -3.45 -13.34 4.68
C ASN A 128 -3.65 -14.72 5.33
N GLU A 129 -4.85 -15.04 5.83
CA GLU A 129 -5.15 -16.29 6.53
C GLU A 129 -5.79 -17.31 5.59
N ILE A 130 -6.82 -16.91 4.85
CA ILE A 130 -7.64 -17.80 4.03
C ILE A 130 -7.41 -17.67 2.52
N GLY A 131 -6.65 -16.63 2.10
CA GLY A 131 -6.27 -16.43 0.69
C GLY A 131 -7.40 -15.91 -0.22
N THR A 132 -8.53 -15.52 0.32
CA THR A 132 -9.64 -14.93 -0.45
C THR A 132 -9.20 -13.63 -1.09
N ILE A 133 -9.43 -13.50 -2.41
CA ILE A 133 -9.17 -12.28 -3.19
C ILE A 133 -10.48 -11.52 -3.31
N GLN A 134 -10.52 -10.26 -2.88
CA GLN A 134 -11.72 -9.42 -2.94
C GLN A 134 -11.97 -8.90 -4.36
N PRO A 135 -13.20 -8.52 -4.72
CA PRO A 135 -13.58 -8.04 -6.05
C PRO A 135 -13.13 -6.59 -6.28
N ILE A 136 -11.83 -6.36 -6.30
CA ILE A 136 -11.16 -5.03 -6.31
C ILE A 136 -11.64 -4.16 -7.47
N ASP A 137 -11.78 -4.72 -8.67
CA ASP A 137 -12.26 -3.97 -9.85
C ASP A 137 -13.69 -3.42 -9.65
N ASP A 138 -14.56 -4.19 -9.00
CA ASP A 138 -15.94 -3.77 -8.79
C ASP A 138 -16.05 -2.78 -7.61
N ILE A 139 -15.25 -2.97 -6.56
CA ILE A 139 -15.11 -1.98 -5.48
C ILE A 139 -14.61 -0.65 -6.04
N GLY A 140 -13.60 -0.67 -6.93
CA GLY A 140 -13.09 0.53 -7.58
C GLY A 140 -14.13 1.27 -8.43
N LYS A 141 -15.01 0.53 -9.14
CA LYS A 141 -16.14 1.11 -9.88
C LYS A 141 -17.14 1.80 -8.94
N ILE A 142 -17.48 1.14 -7.82
CA ILE A 142 -18.37 1.71 -6.80
C ILE A 142 -17.73 2.97 -6.20
N ALA A 143 -16.48 2.92 -5.78
CA ALA A 143 -15.77 4.07 -5.24
C ALA A 143 -15.74 5.24 -6.23
N THR A 144 -15.50 4.97 -7.51
CA THR A 144 -15.54 5.98 -8.59
C THR A 144 -16.93 6.58 -8.76
N LYS A 145 -17.98 5.75 -8.77
CA LYS A 145 -19.38 6.20 -8.90
C LYS A 145 -19.77 7.22 -7.83
N TYR A 146 -19.27 7.02 -6.60
CA TYR A 146 -19.58 7.87 -5.45
C TYR A 146 -18.49 8.91 -5.14
N ASN A 147 -17.41 8.97 -5.96
CA ASN A 147 -16.26 9.84 -5.73
C ASN A 147 -15.62 9.68 -4.35
N ILE A 148 -15.45 8.43 -3.92
CA ILE A 148 -14.88 8.05 -2.62
C ILE A 148 -13.45 7.56 -2.83
N CYS A 149 -12.54 7.87 -1.89
CA CYS A 149 -11.19 7.32 -1.87
C CYS A 149 -11.22 5.80 -1.70
N PHE A 150 -10.59 5.05 -2.61
CA PHE A 150 -10.43 3.61 -2.48
C PHE A 150 -8.99 3.25 -2.12
N HIS A 151 -8.80 2.72 -0.93
CA HIS A 151 -7.56 2.13 -0.43
C HIS A 151 -7.65 0.61 -0.42
N THR A 152 -6.55 -0.05 -0.75
CA THR A 152 -6.40 -1.49 -0.58
C THR A 152 -5.09 -1.85 0.11
N ASP A 153 -5.16 -2.66 1.19
CA ASP A 153 -4.00 -3.38 1.69
C ASP A 153 -3.67 -4.50 0.70
N ALA A 154 -2.65 -4.27 -0.13
CA ALA A 154 -2.16 -5.22 -1.11
C ALA A 154 -0.89 -5.97 -0.65
N VAL A 155 -0.60 -5.97 0.65
CA VAL A 155 0.59 -6.61 1.21
C VAL A 155 0.70 -8.08 0.81
N GLN A 156 -0.41 -8.80 0.70
CA GLN A 156 -0.45 -10.20 0.26
C GLN A 156 -0.62 -10.37 -1.26
N ALA A 157 -0.99 -9.32 -1.98
CA ALA A 157 -1.29 -9.38 -3.40
C ALA A 157 -0.16 -8.88 -4.29
N TYR A 158 0.56 -7.83 -3.86
CA TYR A 158 1.60 -7.20 -4.66
C TYR A 158 2.71 -8.19 -5.01
N MET A 159 3.12 -8.21 -6.29
CA MET A 159 4.02 -9.18 -6.95
C MET A 159 3.47 -10.62 -7.06
N HIS A 160 2.37 -10.98 -6.42
CA HIS A 160 1.73 -12.29 -6.55
C HIS A 160 0.55 -12.26 -7.54
N LEU A 161 -0.13 -11.14 -7.65
CA LEU A 161 -1.25 -10.90 -8.55
C LEU A 161 -0.93 -9.71 -9.47
N ARG A 162 -1.59 -9.69 -10.64
CA ARG A 162 -1.51 -8.52 -11.51
C ARG A 162 -2.32 -7.38 -10.89
N ILE A 163 -1.67 -6.25 -10.67
CA ILE A 163 -2.32 -5.02 -10.19
C ILE A 163 -2.01 -3.90 -11.19
N ASN A 164 -3.04 -3.19 -11.62
CA ASN A 164 -2.91 -1.91 -12.30
C ASN A 164 -3.83 -0.91 -11.59
N VAL A 165 -3.23 0.08 -10.95
CA VAL A 165 -3.97 0.99 -10.07
C VAL A 165 -4.95 1.87 -10.80
N HIS A 166 -4.72 2.18 -12.09
CA HIS A 166 -5.64 2.95 -12.92
C HIS A 166 -6.81 2.11 -13.38
N ASP A 167 -6.56 0.91 -13.92
CA ASP A 167 -7.61 0.00 -14.41
C ASP A 167 -8.57 -0.38 -13.27
N MET A 168 -8.03 -0.56 -12.05
CA MET A 168 -8.77 -0.95 -10.85
C MET A 168 -9.30 0.25 -10.05
N ALA A 169 -9.10 1.48 -10.53
CA ALA A 169 -9.51 2.72 -9.87
C ALA A 169 -9.06 2.85 -8.40
N ILE A 170 -7.89 2.30 -8.08
CA ILE A 170 -7.31 2.36 -6.74
C ILE A 170 -6.77 3.77 -6.48
N SER A 171 -7.15 4.39 -5.38
CA SER A 171 -6.65 5.71 -4.96
C SER A 171 -5.38 5.60 -4.09
N MET A 172 -5.30 4.55 -3.25
CA MET A 172 -4.13 4.27 -2.42
C MET A 172 -3.92 2.76 -2.29
N LEU A 173 -2.64 2.33 -2.19
CA LEU A 173 -2.29 0.92 -2.06
C LEU A 173 -1.09 0.76 -1.13
N SER A 174 -1.24 -0.11 -0.13
CA SER A 174 -0.18 -0.47 0.80
C SER A 174 0.56 -1.73 0.39
N ALA A 175 1.90 -1.74 0.51
CA ALA A 175 2.73 -2.91 0.26
C ALA A 175 3.90 -3.03 1.24
N SER A 176 4.41 -4.26 1.42
CA SER A 176 5.51 -4.56 2.34
C SER A 176 6.50 -5.52 1.70
N ALA A 177 7.77 -5.11 1.59
CA ALA A 177 8.79 -5.82 0.82
C ALA A 177 8.99 -7.28 1.23
N HIS A 178 8.92 -7.59 2.53
CA HIS A 178 9.16 -8.95 3.04
C HIS A 178 8.12 -9.98 2.60
N LYS A 179 7.00 -9.56 2.02
CA LYS A 179 5.95 -10.46 1.51
C LYS A 179 6.21 -10.92 0.08
N PHE A 180 7.10 -10.24 -0.64
CA PHE A 180 7.49 -10.63 -2.01
C PHE A 180 9.01 -10.80 -2.18
N GLY A 181 9.67 -11.32 -1.14
CA GLY A 181 11.10 -11.68 -1.18
C GLY A 181 12.07 -10.54 -0.92
N GLY A 182 11.59 -9.36 -0.53
CA GLY A 182 12.40 -8.22 -0.13
C GLY A 182 12.75 -8.22 1.36
N PRO A 183 13.48 -7.20 1.85
CA PRO A 183 13.85 -7.08 3.26
C PRO A 183 12.67 -6.66 4.15
N LYS A 184 12.74 -7.00 5.44
CA LYS A 184 11.86 -6.45 6.47
C LYS A 184 12.20 -4.98 6.72
N GLY A 185 11.25 -4.22 7.29
CA GLY A 185 11.47 -2.83 7.69
C GLY A 185 11.50 -1.84 6.51
N VAL A 186 10.87 -2.21 5.40
CA VAL A 186 10.64 -1.34 4.24
C VAL A 186 9.36 -1.76 3.50
N GLY A 187 8.63 -0.77 3.02
CA GLY A 187 7.44 -0.91 2.21
C GLY A 187 7.19 0.36 1.42
N PHE A 188 6.00 0.49 0.87
CA PHE A 188 5.58 1.73 0.22
C PHE A 188 4.07 1.90 0.33
N LEU A 189 3.65 3.16 0.23
CA LEU A 189 2.29 3.57 -0.03
C LEU A 189 2.23 4.19 -1.43
N TYR A 190 1.39 3.65 -2.31
CA TYR A 190 0.95 4.33 -3.52
C TYR A 190 -0.15 5.31 -3.13
N ILE A 191 -0.06 6.54 -3.62
CA ILE A 191 -1.10 7.57 -3.46
C ILE A 191 -1.31 8.20 -4.83
N ARG A 192 -2.51 8.06 -5.40
CA ARG A 192 -2.87 8.69 -6.67
C ARG A 192 -2.65 10.21 -6.58
N LYS A 193 -2.08 10.80 -7.61
CA LYS A 193 -1.62 12.19 -7.63
C LYS A 193 -2.68 13.22 -7.21
N ASP A 194 -3.94 12.98 -7.54
CA ASP A 194 -5.08 13.86 -7.22
C ASP A 194 -5.79 13.49 -5.91
N GLN A 195 -5.32 12.45 -5.20
CA GLN A 195 -5.89 12.04 -3.92
C GLN A 195 -5.42 12.95 -2.80
N PRO A 196 -6.31 13.78 -2.21
CA PRO A 196 -5.93 14.59 -1.07
C PRO A 196 -5.71 13.72 0.17
N ILE A 197 -4.58 13.93 0.84
CA ILE A 197 -4.22 13.23 2.07
C ILE A 197 -3.27 14.10 2.90
N ARG A 198 -3.32 14.00 4.23
CA ARG A 198 -2.38 14.68 5.12
C ARG A 198 -1.05 13.93 5.24
N ALA A 199 0.02 14.70 5.46
CA ALA A 199 1.33 14.14 5.75
C ALA A 199 1.28 13.27 7.01
N PHE A 200 1.96 12.12 6.98
CA PHE A 200 1.96 11.17 8.10
C PHE A 200 3.00 11.54 9.17
N MET A 201 4.20 11.93 8.73
CA MET A 201 5.32 12.18 9.64
C MET A 201 5.97 13.52 9.32
N HIS A 202 5.97 14.44 10.29
CA HIS A 202 6.52 15.78 10.13
C HIS A 202 8.01 15.82 10.45
N GLY A 203 8.78 16.67 9.71
CA GLY A 203 10.22 16.84 9.89
C GLY A 203 10.89 17.42 8.65
N GLY A 204 11.91 16.74 8.13
CA GLY A 204 12.62 17.14 6.92
C GLY A 204 11.81 16.96 5.64
N SER A 205 12.45 17.24 4.49
CA SER A 205 11.80 17.23 3.17
C SER A 205 11.71 15.85 2.50
N GLN A 206 12.09 14.79 3.21
CA GLN A 206 12.04 13.43 2.67
C GLN A 206 10.62 13.07 2.20
N GLU A 207 10.53 12.20 1.23
CA GLU A 207 9.26 11.81 0.60
C GLU A 207 8.34 13.02 0.33
N ARG A 208 8.92 14.09 -0.21
CA ARG A 208 8.21 15.33 -0.62
C ARG A 208 7.43 16.00 0.52
N HIS A 209 8.02 16.04 1.73
CA HIS A 209 7.42 16.55 2.98
C HIS A 209 6.22 15.73 3.50
N MET A 210 5.92 14.59 2.91
CA MET A 210 4.77 13.77 3.29
C MET A 210 5.12 12.73 4.34
N ARG A 211 6.36 12.23 4.32
CA ARG A 211 6.88 11.27 5.30
C ARG A 211 8.37 11.54 5.56
N SER A 212 8.64 12.28 6.61
CA SER A 212 9.98 12.68 6.99
C SER A 212 10.80 11.56 7.61
N GLY A 213 12.11 11.76 7.69
CA GLY A 213 13.09 10.81 8.20
C GLY A 213 13.98 10.27 7.09
N THR A 214 15.28 10.15 7.37
CA THR A 214 16.28 9.69 6.40
C THR A 214 15.87 8.32 5.83
N GLU A 215 15.91 8.21 4.52
CA GLU A 215 15.45 7.05 3.78
C GLU A 215 16.33 5.81 4.05
N ASN A 216 15.70 4.67 4.23
CA ASN A 216 16.39 3.36 4.36
C ASN A 216 16.93 2.89 3.01
N VAL A 217 17.99 3.53 2.52
CA VAL A 217 18.57 3.26 1.19
C VAL A 217 18.85 1.76 0.95
N PRO A 218 19.51 1.03 1.89
CA PRO A 218 19.77 -0.40 1.70
C PRO A 218 18.48 -1.22 1.60
N GLY A 219 17.48 -0.91 2.43
CA GLY A 219 16.18 -1.58 2.41
C GLY A 219 15.41 -1.31 1.12
N ILE A 220 15.36 -0.04 0.68
CA ILE A 220 14.73 0.37 -0.57
C ILE A 220 15.38 -0.31 -1.77
N ALA A 221 16.73 -0.33 -1.85
CA ALA A 221 17.46 -1.03 -2.91
C ALA A 221 17.17 -2.54 -2.91
N GLY A 222 17.07 -3.16 -1.73
CA GLY A 222 16.68 -4.56 -1.60
C GLY A 222 15.25 -4.83 -2.06
N MET A 223 14.32 -3.94 -1.72
CA MET A 223 12.92 -3.99 -2.18
C MET A 223 12.83 -3.86 -3.70
N GLY A 224 13.53 -2.88 -4.29
CA GLY A 224 13.56 -2.70 -5.75
C GLY A 224 14.07 -3.96 -6.47
N LYS A 225 15.10 -4.62 -5.92
CA LYS A 225 15.57 -5.89 -6.49
C LYS A 225 14.54 -7.00 -6.41
N ALA A 226 13.79 -7.08 -5.32
CA ALA A 226 12.69 -8.04 -5.19
C ALA A 226 11.57 -7.78 -6.23
N VAL A 227 11.22 -6.51 -6.47
CA VAL A 227 10.25 -6.14 -7.51
C VAL A 227 10.74 -6.55 -8.91
N GLU A 228 12.00 -6.24 -9.27
CA GLU A 228 12.58 -6.67 -10.56
C GLU A 228 12.51 -8.19 -10.75
N LEU A 229 12.84 -8.96 -9.71
CA LEU A 229 12.79 -10.43 -9.75
C LEU A 229 11.34 -10.92 -9.86
N GLY A 230 10.41 -10.35 -9.09
CA GLY A 230 8.99 -10.68 -9.16
C GLY A 230 8.38 -10.40 -10.53
N MET A 231 8.70 -9.26 -11.15
CA MET A 231 8.28 -8.95 -12.53
C MET A 231 8.82 -9.97 -13.55
N LYS A 232 10.04 -10.44 -13.36
CA LYS A 232 10.72 -11.37 -14.29
C LYS A 232 10.29 -12.83 -14.11
N HIS A 233 10.13 -13.29 -12.87
CA HIS A 233 9.99 -14.70 -12.53
C HIS A 233 8.70 -15.05 -11.78
N GLY A 234 7.90 -14.07 -11.36
CA GLY A 234 6.73 -14.28 -10.50
C GLY A 234 5.70 -15.28 -11.06
N LYS A 235 5.53 -15.33 -12.39
CA LYS A 235 4.63 -16.32 -13.03
C LYS A 235 5.14 -17.75 -12.86
N GLU A 236 6.45 -17.98 -12.99
CA GLU A 236 7.08 -19.29 -12.85
C GLU A 236 7.03 -19.76 -11.40
N GLU A 237 7.32 -18.83 -10.46
CA GLU A 237 7.24 -19.08 -9.02
C GLU A 237 5.80 -19.41 -8.58
N ALA A 238 4.82 -18.63 -9.03
CA ALA A 238 3.41 -18.90 -8.74
C ALA A 238 2.95 -20.28 -9.27
N ALA A 239 3.37 -20.66 -10.47
CA ALA A 239 3.07 -21.98 -11.04
C ALA A 239 3.71 -23.10 -10.23
N TYR A 240 4.95 -22.91 -9.78
CA TYR A 240 5.66 -23.87 -8.94
C TYR A 240 5.00 -24.04 -7.57
N VAL A 241 4.67 -22.94 -6.88
CA VAL A 241 3.98 -22.98 -5.59
C VAL A 241 2.60 -23.63 -5.70
N LYS A 242 1.85 -23.31 -6.78
CA LYS A 242 0.54 -23.95 -7.05
C LYS A 242 0.68 -25.45 -7.24
N LYS A 243 1.73 -25.92 -7.92
CA LYS A 243 2.01 -27.35 -8.07
C LYS A 243 2.28 -27.99 -6.71
N LEU A 244 3.19 -27.45 -5.91
CA LEU A 244 3.48 -27.97 -4.56
C LEU A 244 2.23 -28.08 -3.70
N ARG A 245 1.42 -27.02 -3.66
CA ARG A 245 0.14 -27.02 -2.91
C ARG A 245 -0.81 -28.15 -3.34
N ASN A 246 -0.87 -28.46 -4.62
CA ASN A 246 -1.80 -29.45 -5.13
C ASN A 246 -1.26 -30.89 -4.97
N ASP A 247 0.07 -31.05 -4.80
CA ASP A 247 0.74 -32.34 -4.61
C ASP A 247 0.78 -32.76 -3.12
N THR A 248 0.33 -31.87 -2.18
CA THR A 248 0.24 -32.07 -0.73
C THR A 248 -1.19 -32.40 -0.32
#